data_d5c3af539b665d63ee81085e698ef9ae
#
_entry.id   d5c3af539b665d63ee81085e698ef9ae
#
_cell.length_a   1.000
_cell.length_b   1.000
_cell.length_c   1.000
_cell.angle_alpha   90.00
_cell.angle_beta   90.00
_cell.angle_gamma   90.00
#
_symmetry.space_group_name_H-M   'P 1'
#
loop_
_entity.id
_entity.type
_entity.pdbx_description
1 polymer ?
#
loop_
_entity_poly.entity_id
_entity_poly.type
_entity_poly.pdbx_seq_one_letter_code
_entity_poly.pdbx_strand_id
1 'polypeptide(L)'
;MPEPVSLSVVVPCFNPPVGWQRNVLDNYLFITGYAPGTELIIVNDGSTKNFDLAAIQQFFAGHEKIKVISYEINKGKGSALRTGVTACAGRFVIYTDIDFPYTKQSLQAAYSALKDDGNNVVAGKRNNEYYTHLPPSRVRISKFLKFLIRSFLRIPIDDTQCGLKGFDEQGKKVFLKTSIDRFLFDLEFIFLSAREKLTIKPVAVELREGFELSRMPWKILMQESGNFLKIFLKGIFSW
;
A
#
# COMPACT_ATOMS: atom_id res chain seq x y z
N MET A 1 19.31 6.94 24.43
CA MET A 1 19.20 6.04 23.27
C MET A 1 18.08 6.56 22.40
N PRO A 2 18.17 6.59 21.07
CA PRO A 2 17.06 6.99 20.24
C PRO A 2 15.87 6.07 20.50
N GLU A 3 14.66 6.66 20.56
CA GLU A 3 13.42 5.87 20.73
C GLU A 3 13.31 4.82 19.61
N PRO A 4 12.96 3.57 19.95
CA PRO A 4 12.80 2.54 18.94
C PRO A 4 11.70 2.93 17.94
N VAL A 5 11.92 2.65 16.66
CA VAL A 5 10.93 2.92 15.62
C VAL A 5 9.71 2.01 15.83
N SER A 6 8.56 2.61 16.11
CA SER A 6 7.32 1.87 16.37
C SER A 6 6.56 1.55 15.09
N LEU A 7 6.55 2.47 14.14
CA LEU A 7 5.82 2.40 12.87
C LEU A 7 6.72 2.85 11.73
N SER A 8 6.75 2.08 10.64
CA SER A 8 7.30 2.52 9.36
C SER A 8 6.16 2.77 8.37
N VAL A 9 6.14 3.95 7.78
CA VAL A 9 5.21 4.27 6.68
C VAL A 9 5.99 4.22 5.37
N VAL A 10 5.52 3.42 4.40
CA VAL A 10 6.17 3.26 3.09
C VAL A 10 5.27 3.83 2.01
N VAL A 11 5.82 4.74 1.20
CA VAL A 11 5.10 5.34 0.08
C VAL A 11 5.92 5.19 -1.22
N PRO A 12 5.40 4.42 -2.19
CA PRO A 12 6.01 4.31 -3.51
C PRO A 12 5.74 5.57 -4.31
N CYS A 13 6.72 6.06 -5.03
CA CYS A 13 6.66 7.31 -5.78
C CYS A 13 7.07 7.07 -7.24
N PHE A 14 6.18 7.38 -8.18
CA PHE A 14 6.48 7.40 -9.61
C PHE A 14 5.75 8.55 -10.29
N ASN A 15 6.50 9.51 -10.82
CA ASN A 15 5.97 10.71 -11.47
C ASN A 15 4.85 11.38 -10.63
N PRO A 16 5.15 11.79 -9.38
CA PRO A 16 4.16 12.31 -8.45
C PRO A 16 3.55 13.64 -8.94
N PRO A 17 2.38 14.05 -8.43
CA PRO A 17 1.81 15.35 -8.73
C PRO A 17 2.70 16.50 -8.22
N VAL A 18 2.56 17.69 -8.80
CA VAL A 18 3.28 18.87 -8.30
C VAL A 18 2.88 19.16 -6.85
N GLY A 19 3.86 19.48 -5.99
CA GLY A 19 3.61 19.84 -4.58
C GLY A 19 3.32 18.66 -3.65
N TRP A 20 3.52 17.44 -4.09
CA TRP A 20 3.27 16.22 -3.29
C TRP A 20 4.02 16.20 -1.95
N GLN A 21 5.19 16.83 -1.88
CA GLN A 21 6.03 16.85 -0.67
C GLN A 21 5.29 17.42 0.54
N ARG A 22 4.50 18.50 0.33
CA ARG A 22 3.72 19.13 1.40
C ARG A 22 2.66 18.19 1.95
N ASN A 23 1.92 17.51 1.07
CA ASN A 23 0.91 16.53 1.49
C ASN A 23 1.55 15.35 2.26
N VAL A 24 2.71 14.89 1.83
CA VAL A 24 3.46 13.83 2.52
C VAL A 24 3.90 14.30 3.91
N LEU A 25 4.46 15.50 4.03
CA LEU A 25 4.89 16.07 5.30
C LEU A 25 3.71 16.26 6.27
N ASP A 26 2.59 16.80 5.79
CA ASP A 26 1.38 17.02 6.60
C ASP A 26 0.82 15.70 7.17
N ASN A 27 0.83 14.63 6.36
CA ASN A 27 0.41 13.31 6.83
C ASN A 27 1.44 12.69 7.80
N TYR A 28 2.73 12.82 7.52
CA TYR A 28 3.79 12.36 8.41
C TYR A 28 3.69 13.00 9.79
N LEU A 29 3.54 14.32 9.85
CA LEU A 29 3.39 15.06 11.12
C LEU A 29 2.13 14.64 11.89
N PHE A 30 1.03 14.39 11.18
CA PHE A 30 -0.17 13.85 11.81
C PHE A 30 0.07 12.47 12.41
N ILE A 31 0.72 11.58 11.66
CA ILE A 31 1.02 10.20 12.11
C ILE A 31 1.93 10.21 13.34
N THR A 32 2.95 11.06 13.37
CA THR A 32 3.84 11.19 14.54
C THR A 32 3.14 11.64 15.79
N GLY A 33 2.01 12.33 15.66
CA GLY A 33 1.17 12.78 16.80
C GLY A 33 0.52 11.62 17.57
N TYR A 34 0.19 10.50 16.91
CA TYR A 34 -0.39 9.33 17.56
C TYR A 34 0.53 8.10 17.60
N ALA A 35 1.56 8.07 16.78
CA ALA A 35 2.59 7.04 16.74
C ALA A 35 3.98 7.70 16.85
N PRO A 36 4.42 8.13 18.02
CA PRO A 36 5.76 8.68 18.21
C PRO A 36 6.84 7.68 17.76
N GLY A 37 7.90 8.20 17.19
CA GLY A 37 8.97 7.34 16.67
C GLY A 37 8.69 6.78 15.26
N THR A 38 7.64 7.24 14.56
CA THR A 38 7.38 6.85 13.16
C THR A 38 8.53 7.29 12.24
N GLU A 39 8.94 6.38 11.34
CA GLU A 39 9.74 6.71 10.16
C GLU A 39 8.87 6.69 8.90
N LEU A 40 9.24 7.51 7.92
CA LEU A 40 8.63 7.53 6.60
C LEU A 40 9.68 7.17 5.54
N ILE A 41 9.37 6.21 4.68
CA ILE A 41 10.25 5.76 3.61
C ILE A 41 9.58 6.03 2.27
N ILE A 42 10.13 6.97 1.53
CA ILE A 42 9.71 7.33 0.18
C ILE A 42 10.59 6.54 -0.79
N VAL A 43 9.98 5.75 -1.68
CA VAL A 43 10.73 4.97 -2.66
C VAL A 43 10.41 5.48 -4.06
N ASN A 44 11.36 6.20 -4.66
CA ASN A 44 11.26 6.66 -6.03
C ASN A 44 11.53 5.53 -7.03
N ASP A 45 10.51 5.13 -7.72
CA ASP A 45 10.52 4.06 -8.73
C ASP A 45 10.84 4.61 -10.14
N GLY A 46 11.97 5.30 -10.28
CA GLY A 46 12.45 5.81 -11.56
C GLY A 46 11.61 6.94 -12.14
N SER A 47 11.20 7.92 -11.30
CA SER A 47 10.46 9.09 -11.78
C SER A 47 11.29 9.93 -12.74
N THR A 48 10.65 10.37 -13.81
CA THR A 48 11.21 11.29 -14.82
C THR A 48 10.58 12.69 -14.76
N LYS A 49 9.56 12.87 -13.90
CA LYS A 49 8.80 14.13 -13.75
C LYS A 49 8.56 14.42 -12.28
N ASN A 50 8.61 15.71 -11.93
CA ASN A 50 8.29 16.23 -10.60
C ASN A 50 9.06 15.56 -9.43
N PHE A 51 10.26 15.06 -9.72
CA PHE A 51 11.12 14.43 -8.74
C PHE A 51 12.57 14.91 -8.91
N ASP A 52 12.99 15.80 -8.06
CA ASP A 52 14.38 16.26 -7.91
C ASP A 52 14.86 15.82 -6.53
N LEU A 53 15.81 14.90 -6.49
CA LEU A 53 16.28 14.30 -5.24
C LEU A 53 16.91 15.33 -4.31
N ALA A 54 17.70 16.26 -4.84
CA ALA A 54 18.36 17.28 -4.04
C ALA A 54 17.35 18.25 -3.42
N ALA A 55 16.38 18.72 -4.21
CA ALA A 55 15.31 19.58 -3.73
C ALA A 55 14.41 18.87 -2.70
N ILE A 56 14.16 17.57 -2.87
CA ILE A 56 13.37 16.75 -1.93
C ILE A 56 14.12 16.58 -0.60
N GLN A 57 15.41 16.28 -0.64
CA GLN A 57 16.24 16.17 0.56
C GLN A 57 16.30 17.49 1.31
N GLN A 58 16.42 18.62 0.61
CA GLN A 58 16.35 19.94 1.21
C GLN A 58 14.98 20.25 1.82
N PHE A 59 13.89 19.86 1.16
CA PHE A 59 12.52 20.07 1.66
C PHE A 59 12.27 19.33 2.98
N PHE A 60 12.78 18.10 3.11
CA PHE A 60 12.65 17.31 4.32
C PHE A 60 13.80 17.50 5.31
N ALA A 61 14.68 18.47 5.09
CA ALA A 61 15.76 18.80 6.02
C ALA A 61 15.21 19.07 7.44
N GLY A 62 15.83 18.50 8.48
CA GLY A 62 15.31 18.55 9.86
C GLY A 62 14.32 17.45 10.23
N HIS A 63 13.88 16.62 9.28
CA HIS A 63 13.07 15.43 9.51
C HIS A 63 13.87 14.14 9.28
N GLU A 64 14.82 13.83 10.16
CA GLU A 64 15.80 12.72 10.00
C GLU A 64 15.17 11.34 9.83
N LYS A 65 13.93 11.16 10.29
CA LYS A 65 13.16 9.91 10.12
C LYS A 65 12.44 9.80 8.78
N ILE A 66 12.52 10.82 7.92
CA ILE A 66 12.06 10.75 6.53
C ILE A 66 13.24 10.33 5.65
N LYS A 67 13.14 9.16 5.06
CA LYS A 67 14.17 8.57 4.19
C LYS A 67 13.69 8.51 2.75
N VAL A 68 14.57 8.80 1.81
CA VAL A 68 14.30 8.69 0.38
C VAL A 68 15.23 7.66 -0.22
N ILE A 69 14.66 6.61 -0.83
CA ILE A 69 15.36 5.60 -1.63
C ILE A 69 15.02 5.88 -3.08
N SER A 70 16.03 5.94 -3.95
CA SER A 70 15.82 6.26 -5.37
C SER A 70 16.61 5.33 -6.27
N TYR A 71 16.00 4.90 -7.38
CA TYR A 71 16.68 4.22 -8.47
C TYR A 71 16.12 4.73 -9.82
N GLU A 72 16.91 4.55 -10.87
CA GLU A 72 16.67 5.19 -12.17
C GLU A 72 15.59 4.51 -13.01
N ILE A 73 15.42 3.18 -12.89
CA ILE A 73 14.56 2.39 -13.76
C ILE A 73 13.28 2.01 -13.02
N ASN A 74 12.12 2.33 -13.60
CA ASN A 74 10.82 1.91 -13.07
C ASN A 74 10.70 0.38 -13.04
N LYS A 75 10.56 -0.19 -11.85
CA LYS A 75 10.41 -1.63 -11.60
C LYS A 75 8.97 -2.01 -11.26
N GLY A 76 8.14 -1.04 -10.93
CA GLY A 76 6.73 -1.20 -10.57
C GLY A 76 6.45 -1.08 -9.07
N LYS A 77 5.19 -0.76 -8.75
CA LYS A 77 4.74 -0.43 -7.39
C LYS A 77 5.07 -1.52 -6.36
N GLY A 78 4.89 -2.80 -6.70
CA GLY A 78 5.20 -3.91 -5.80
C GLY A 78 6.69 -4.00 -5.48
N SER A 79 7.55 -3.82 -6.48
CA SER A 79 9.01 -3.75 -6.30
C SER A 79 9.42 -2.59 -5.43
N ALA A 80 8.87 -1.39 -5.67
CA ALA A 80 9.14 -0.20 -4.86
C ALA A 80 8.74 -0.41 -3.40
N LEU A 81 7.57 -0.99 -3.15
CA LEU A 81 7.12 -1.29 -1.80
C LEU A 81 8.00 -2.34 -1.11
N ARG A 82 8.42 -3.41 -1.79
CA ARG A 82 9.36 -4.38 -1.21
C ARG A 82 10.70 -3.73 -0.84
N THR A 83 11.20 -2.84 -1.70
CA THR A 83 12.42 -2.06 -1.40
C THR A 83 12.25 -1.23 -0.13
N GLY A 84 11.14 -0.50 0.00
CA GLY A 84 10.85 0.28 1.19
C GLY A 84 10.66 -0.58 2.44
N VAL A 85 9.89 -1.67 2.34
CA VAL A 85 9.64 -2.61 3.46
C VAL A 85 10.93 -3.29 3.93
N THR A 86 11.87 -3.57 3.03
CA THR A 86 13.18 -4.11 3.40
C THR A 86 13.97 -3.11 4.26
N ALA A 87 13.83 -1.81 4.01
CA ALA A 87 14.51 -0.74 4.76
C ALA A 87 13.79 -0.33 6.07
N CYS A 88 12.60 -0.88 6.34
CA CYS A 88 11.82 -0.57 7.54
C CYS A 88 12.45 -1.09 8.82
N ALA A 89 12.57 -0.23 9.82
CA ALA A 89 13.00 -0.58 11.19
C ALA A 89 11.81 -0.70 12.18
N GLY A 90 10.61 -0.24 11.80
CA GLY A 90 9.43 -0.27 12.67
C GLY A 90 8.88 -1.66 12.91
N ARG A 91 8.35 -1.86 14.12
CA ARG A 91 7.62 -3.08 14.50
C ARG A 91 6.39 -3.30 13.62
N PHE A 92 5.70 -2.22 13.29
CA PHE A 92 4.57 -2.21 12.37
C PHE A 92 4.95 -1.48 11.09
N VAL A 93 4.40 -1.92 9.98
CA VAL A 93 4.56 -1.26 8.68
C VAL A 93 3.18 -0.93 8.14
N ILE A 94 3.02 0.29 7.65
CA ILE A 94 1.85 0.71 6.85
C ILE A 94 2.37 1.21 5.51
N TYR A 95 1.72 0.82 4.41
CA TYR A 95 1.96 1.46 3.14
C TYR A 95 0.69 2.10 2.57
N THR A 96 0.91 3.19 1.85
CA THR A 96 -0.14 3.90 1.13
C THR A 96 0.44 4.55 -0.13
N ASP A 97 -0.41 5.13 -0.97
CA ASP A 97 0.03 5.86 -2.17
C ASP A 97 0.64 7.22 -1.79
N ILE A 98 1.56 7.75 -2.63
CA ILE A 98 2.30 9.01 -2.38
C ILE A 98 1.38 10.22 -2.22
N ASP A 99 0.19 10.18 -2.77
CA ASP A 99 -0.81 11.22 -2.71
C ASP A 99 -1.74 11.11 -1.48
N PHE A 100 -1.54 10.09 -0.61
CA PHE A 100 -2.33 9.86 0.60
C PHE A 100 -3.84 10.01 0.34
N PRO A 101 -4.44 9.08 -0.44
CA PRO A 101 -5.82 9.22 -0.90
C PRO A 101 -6.86 9.07 0.19
N TYR A 102 -6.49 8.48 1.33
CA TYR A 102 -7.40 8.20 2.44
C TYR A 102 -7.33 9.27 3.53
N THR A 103 -8.41 9.39 4.31
CA THR A 103 -8.47 10.30 5.44
C THR A 103 -7.41 9.94 6.51
N LYS A 104 -7.02 10.92 7.29
CA LYS A 104 -6.10 10.75 8.43
C LYS A 104 -6.64 9.76 9.45
N GLN A 105 -7.96 9.74 9.65
CA GLN A 105 -8.66 8.80 10.52
C GLN A 105 -8.55 7.35 10.02
N SER A 106 -8.59 7.14 8.69
CA SER A 106 -8.38 5.82 8.09
C SER A 106 -6.97 5.27 8.35
N LEU A 107 -5.95 6.13 8.28
CA LEU A 107 -4.55 5.76 8.60
C LEU A 107 -4.41 5.40 10.09
N GLN A 108 -4.99 6.19 10.97
CA GLN A 108 -4.98 5.94 12.42
C GLN A 108 -5.70 4.65 12.77
N ALA A 109 -6.89 4.40 12.19
CA ALA A 109 -7.65 3.17 12.40
C ALA A 109 -6.88 1.92 11.93
N ALA A 110 -6.14 2.01 10.83
CA ALA A 110 -5.29 0.91 10.37
C ALA A 110 -4.15 0.62 11.35
N TYR A 111 -3.53 1.65 11.92
CA TYR A 111 -2.48 1.48 12.94
C TYR A 111 -3.02 0.89 14.24
N SER A 112 -4.15 1.41 14.74
CA SER A 112 -4.79 0.89 15.95
C SER A 112 -5.17 -0.59 15.80
N ALA A 113 -5.72 -0.98 14.66
CA ALA A 113 -6.07 -2.37 14.38
C ALA A 113 -4.85 -3.32 14.37
N LEU A 114 -3.66 -2.83 14.05
CA LEU A 114 -2.42 -3.62 14.19
C LEU A 114 -1.94 -3.66 15.63
N LYS A 115 -1.88 -2.50 16.28
CA LYS A 115 -1.24 -2.34 17.57
C LYS A 115 -2.11 -2.86 18.71
N ASP A 116 -3.38 -2.49 18.72
CA ASP A 116 -4.28 -2.69 19.85
C ASP A 116 -5.06 -4.02 19.73
N ASP A 117 -5.46 -4.39 18.53
CA ASP A 117 -6.21 -5.64 18.26
C ASP A 117 -5.31 -6.85 17.98
N GLY A 118 -3.99 -6.65 17.80
CA GLY A 118 -3.04 -7.73 17.58
C GLY A 118 -3.19 -8.46 16.24
N ASN A 119 -3.70 -7.79 15.20
CA ASN A 119 -3.82 -8.40 13.89
C ASN A 119 -2.47 -8.42 13.16
N ASN A 120 -2.19 -9.53 12.42
CA ASN A 120 -0.96 -9.62 11.65
C ASN A 120 -0.99 -8.75 10.38
N VAL A 121 -2.16 -8.63 9.76
CA VAL A 121 -2.37 -7.87 8.54
C VAL A 121 -3.66 -7.06 8.65
N VAL A 122 -3.60 -5.80 8.24
CA VAL A 122 -4.74 -4.91 8.09
C VAL A 122 -4.87 -4.52 6.62
N ALA A 123 -6.07 -4.60 6.08
CA ALA A 123 -6.38 -4.21 4.72
C ALA A 123 -7.50 -3.18 4.71
N GLY A 124 -7.26 -2.04 4.07
CA GLY A 124 -8.31 -1.04 3.86
C GLY A 124 -9.47 -1.65 3.05
N LYS A 125 -10.68 -1.37 3.48
CA LYS A 125 -11.92 -1.73 2.79
C LYS A 125 -12.65 -0.47 2.38
N ARG A 126 -12.72 -0.24 1.07
CA ARG A 126 -13.42 0.92 0.50
C ARG A 126 -14.94 0.75 0.64
N ASN A 127 -15.61 1.84 1.00
CA ASN A 127 -17.06 1.87 1.12
C ASN A 127 -17.77 1.81 -0.25
N ASN A 128 -19.10 1.67 -0.25
CA ASN A 128 -19.88 1.63 -1.49
C ASN A 128 -19.85 2.96 -2.25
N GLU A 129 -19.68 4.07 -1.57
CA GLU A 129 -19.58 5.40 -2.15
C GLU A 129 -18.38 5.53 -3.11
N TYR A 130 -17.27 4.85 -2.83
CA TYR A 130 -16.15 4.73 -3.76
C TYR A 130 -16.58 4.26 -5.15
N TYR A 131 -17.55 3.34 -5.25
CA TYR A 131 -18.00 2.76 -6.51
C TYR A 131 -18.97 3.64 -7.27
N THR A 132 -19.62 4.62 -6.63
CA THR A 132 -20.53 5.57 -7.30
C THR A 132 -19.81 6.50 -8.25
N HIS A 133 -18.53 6.77 -7.99
CA HIS A 133 -17.68 7.63 -8.82
C HIS A 133 -16.97 6.89 -9.96
N LEU A 134 -17.19 5.59 -10.13
CA LEU A 134 -16.54 4.77 -11.17
C LEU A 134 -17.43 4.54 -12.38
N PRO A 135 -16.87 4.48 -13.61
CA PRO A 135 -17.60 4.07 -14.80
C PRO A 135 -18.24 2.68 -14.63
N PRO A 136 -19.47 2.42 -15.14
CA PRO A 136 -20.17 1.14 -14.98
C PRO A 136 -19.38 -0.09 -15.46
N SER A 137 -18.58 0.07 -16.52
CA SER A 137 -17.69 -1.00 -17.02
C SER A 137 -16.65 -1.40 -15.98
N ARG A 138 -16.08 -0.43 -15.27
CA ARG A 138 -15.06 -0.68 -14.23
C ARG A 138 -15.66 -1.33 -13.00
N VAL A 139 -16.89 -0.96 -12.63
CA VAL A 139 -17.63 -1.60 -11.55
C VAL A 139 -17.91 -3.08 -11.87
N ARG A 140 -18.30 -3.40 -13.11
CA ARG A 140 -18.53 -4.80 -13.55
C ARG A 140 -17.26 -5.64 -13.50
N ILE A 141 -16.14 -5.11 -14.00
CA ILE A 141 -14.84 -5.80 -13.94
C ILE A 141 -14.42 -6.03 -12.49
N SER A 142 -14.55 -5.02 -11.63
CA SER A 142 -14.24 -5.14 -10.20
C SER A 142 -15.11 -6.20 -9.51
N LYS A 143 -16.42 -6.24 -9.78
CA LYS A 143 -17.33 -7.27 -9.25
C LYS A 143 -16.97 -8.67 -9.74
N PHE A 144 -16.61 -8.82 -11.01
CA PHE A 144 -16.20 -10.10 -11.58
C PHE A 144 -14.88 -10.60 -10.95
N LEU A 145 -13.89 -9.71 -10.82
CA LEU A 145 -12.64 -10.05 -10.13
C LEU A 145 -12.87 -10.45 -8.67
N LYS A 146 -13.70 -9.72 -7.94
CA LYS A 146 -14.09 -10.08 -6.57
C LYS A 146 -14.75 -11.46 -6.49
N PHE A 147 -15.62 -11.77 -7.43
CA PHE A 147 -16.24 -13.10 -7.52
C PHE A 147 -15.19 -14.19 -7.74
N LEU A 148 -14.28 -14.02 -8.69
CA LEU A 148 -13.19 -14.97 -8.94
C LEU A 148 -12.28 -15.15 -7.71
N ILE A 149 -11.86 -14.06 -7.07
CA ILE A 149 -11.03 -14.09 -5.87
C ILE A 149 -11.72 -14.87 -4.75
N ARG A 150 -12.99 -14.56 -4.49
CA ARG A 150 -13.76 -15.23 -3.43
C ARG A 150 -13.98 -16.72 -3.70
N SER A 151 -14.33 -17.08 -4.96
CA SER A 151 -14.66 -18.45 -5.32
C SER A 151 -13.45 -19.39 -5.38
N PHE A 152 -12.30 -18.88 -5.82
CA PHE A 152 -11.14 -19.72 -6.10
C PHE A 152 -10.00 -19.56 -5.10
N LEU A 153 -9.79 -18.36 -4.55
CA LEU A 153 -8.66 -18.12 -3.66
C LEU A 153 -9.04 -18.21 -2.16
N ARG A 154 -10.33 -18.33 -1.84
CA ARG A 154 -10.86 -18.42 -0.45
C ARG A 154 -10.27 -17.36 0.50
N ILE A 155 -10.06 -16.15 -0.02
CA ILE A 155 -9.49 -15.04 0.74
C ILE A 155 -10.60 -14.46 1.64
N PRO A 156 -10.31 -14.16 2.94
CA PRO A 156 -11.32 -13.74 3.91
C PRO A 156 -11.79 -12.28 3.74
N ILE A 157 -11.25 -11.54 2.78
CA ILE A 157 -11.61 -10.14 2.53
C ILE A 157 -12.05 -9.88 1.10
N ASP A 158 -12.94 -8.91 0.91
CA ASP A 158 -13.52 -8.59 -0.40
C ASP A 158 -12.74 -7.52 -1.18
N ASP A 159 -11.97 -6.66 -0.50
CA ASP A 159 -11.21 -5.56 -1.11
C ASP A 159 -9.70 -5.78 -0.97
N THR A 160 -9.14 -6.57 -1.88
CA THR A 160 -7.70 -6.85 -1.91
C THR A 160 -6.87 -5.74 -2.56
N GLN A 161 -7.50 -4.81 -3.28
CA GLN A 161 -6.83 -3.79 -4.10
C GLN A 161 -6.87 -2.37 -3.50
N CYS A 162 -7.25 -2.25 -2.23
CA CYS A 162 -7.16 -0.97 -1.53
C CYS A 162 -5.70 -0.60 -1.31
N GLY A 163 -5.29 0.63 -1.65
CA GLY A 163 -3.91 1.12 -1.53
C GLY A 163 -3.43 1.35 -0.10
N LEU A 164 -4.27 1.14 0.92
CA LEU A 164 -3.87 1.21 2.32
C LEU A 164 -3.82 -0.19 2.92
N LYS A 165 -2.64 -0.60 3.34
CA LYS A 165 -2.43 -1.83 4.11
C LYS A 165 -1.39 -1.64 5.19
N GLY A 166 -1.49 -2.46 6.22
CA GLY A 166 -0.50 -2.51 7.28
C GLY A 166 -0.28 -3.94 7.75
N PHE A 167 0.84 -4.16 8.41
CA PHE A 167 1.21 -5.48 8.94
C PHE A 167 2.26 -5.38 10.05
N ASP A 168 2.31 -6.43 10.84
CA ASP A 168 3.33 -6.68 11.87
C ASP A 168 4.58 -7.38 11.27
N GLU A 169 5.47 -7.86 12.14
CA GLU A 169 6.67 -8.60 11.71
C GLU A 169 6.35 -9.90 10.96
N GLN A 170 5.25 -10.59 11.30
CA GLN A 170 4.87 -11.82 10.60
C GLN A 170 4.35 -11.49 9.21
N GLY A 171 3.48 -10.47 9.10
CA GLY A 171 3.03 -9.92 7.83
C GLY A 171 4.18 -9.38 6.97
N LYS A 172 5.19 -8.72 7.58
CA LYS A 172 6.41 -8.27 6.89
C LYS A 172 7.15 -9.44 6.22
N LYS A 173 7.35 -10.56 6.94
CA LYS A 173 7.99 -11.76 6.39
C LYS A 173 7.23 -12.30 5.18
N VAL A 174 5.90 -12.32 5.23
CA VAL A 174 5.05 -12.77 4.12
C VAL A 174 5.08 -11.77 2.96
N PHE A 175 5.02 -10.46 3.26
CA PHE A 175 5.09 -9.43 2.23
C PHE A 175 6.37 -9.52 1.41
N LEU A 176 7.51 -9.75 2.04
CA LEU A 176 8.80 -9.89 1.37
C LEU A 176 8.93 -11.16 0.52
N LYS A 177 8.03 -12.16 0.69
CA LYS A 177 7.93 -13.34 -0.21
C LYS A 177 7.15 -13.04 -1.50
N THR A 178 6.49 -11.88 -1.63
CA THR A 178 5.77 -11.52 -2.85
C THR A 178 6.74 -11.36 -4.03
N SER A 179 6.30 -11.69 -5.22
CA SER A 179 7.12 -11.70 -6.43
C SER A 179 6.58 -10.81 -7.55
N ILE A 180 5.35 -10.36 -7.44
CA ILE A 180 4.71 -9.50 -8.44
C ILE A 180 5.18 -8.05 -8.24
N ASP A 181 5.74 -7.48 -9.30
CA ASP A 181 6.32 -6.14 -9.25
C ASP A 181 5.30 -5.02 -9.48
N ARG A 182 4.16 -5.34 -10.10
CA ARG A 182 3.14 -4.35 -10.48
C ARG A 182 1.93 -4.38 -9.54
N PHE A 183 0.74 -4.06 -10.04
CA PHE A 183 -0.45 -3.80 -9.22
C PHE A 183 -1.05 -5.01 -8.51
N LEU A 184 -0.88 -6.23 -9.04
CA LEU A 184 -1.43 -7.44 -8.38
C LEU A 184 -0.59 -7.95 -7.19
N PHE A 185 0.50 -7.27 -6.82
CA PHE A 185 1.24 -7.59 -5.59
C PHE A 185 0.34 -7.56 -4.35
N ASP A 186 -0.64 -6.65 -4.31
CA ASP A 186 -1.63 -6.54 -3.24
C ASP A 186 -2.44 -7.82 -3.06
N LEU A 187 -2.91 -8.40 -4.18
CA LEU A 187 -3.64 -9.67 -4.17
C LEU A 187 -2.73 -10.82 -3.76
N GLU A 188 -1.49 -10.87 -4.30
CA GLU A 188 -0.50 -11.89 -3.93
C GLU A 188 -0.21 -11.85 -2.43
N PHE A 189 0.00 -10.66 -1.86
CA PHE A 189 0.27 -10.50 -0.44
C PHE A 189 -0.86 -11.04 0.43
N ILE A 190 -2.11 -10.63 0.16
CA ILE A 190 -3.27 -11.09 0.92
C ILE A 190 -3.47 -12.60 0.75
N PHE A 191 -3.28 -13.14 -0.44
CA PHE A 191 -3.35 -14.57 -0.70
C PHE A 191 -2.29 -15.36 0.11
N LEU A 192 -1.03 -14.92 0.08
CA LEU A 192 0.04 -15.56 0.86
C LEU A 192 -0.22 -15.45 2.37
N SER A 193 -0.70 -14.29 2.85
CA SER A 193 -1.06 -14.09 4.25
C SER A 193 -2.16 -15.05 4.72
N ALA A 194 -3.19 -15.24 3.90
CA ALA A 194 -4.27 -16.18 4.19
C ALA A 194 -3.76 -17.64 4.24
N ARG A 195 -2.84 -18.00 3.35
CA ARG A 195 -2.21 -19.34 3.36
C ARG A 195 -1.34 -19.60 4.57
N GLU A 196 -0.60 -18.60 5.03
CA GLU A 196 0.19 -18.67 6.27
C GLU A 196 -0.70 -18.55 7.52
N LYS A 197 -2.03 -18.53 7.35
CA LYS A 197 -3.04 -18.43 8.42
C LYS A 197 -2.87 -17.19 9.31
N LEU A 198 -2.37 -16.10 8.73
CA LEU A 198 -2.29 -14.83 9.44
C LEU A 198 -3.68 -14.24 9.65
N THR A 199 -3.86 -13.53 10.76
CA THR A 199 -5.09 -12.77 11.01
C THR A 199 -5.13 -11.56 10.08
N ILE A 200 -6.17 -11.48 9.23
CA ILE A 200 -6.35 -10.38 8.28
C ILE A 200 -7.60 -9.61 8.68
N LYS A 201 -7.45 -8.36 9.10
CA LYS A 201 -8.53 -7.47 9.52
C LYS A 201 -8.87 -6.46 8.42
N PRO A 202 -10.08 -6.46 7.86
CA PRO A 202 -10.53 -5.36 7.02
C PRO A 202 -10.84 -4.12 7.90
N VAL A 203 -10.33 -2.95 7.49
CA VAL A 203 -10.60 -1.66 8.14
C VAL A 203 -11.30 -0.75 7.15
N ALA A 204 -12.45 -0.19 7.52
CA ALA A 204 -13.15 0.77 6.70
C ALA A 204 -12.26 1.99 6.43
N VAL A 205 -12.18 2.40 5.17
CA VAL A 205 -11.41 3.57 4.76
C VAL A 205 -12.26 4.51 3.94
N GLU A 206 -12.03 5.81 4.13
CA GLU A 206 -12.71 6.88 3.42
C GLU A 206 -11.70 7.65 2.59
N LEU A 207 -12.09 8.04 1.38
CA LEU A 207 -11.29 8.95 0.56
C LEU A 207 -11.30 10.34 1.19
N ARG A 208 -10.17 11.02 1.12
CA ARG A 208 -10.13 12.42 1.52
C ARG A 208 -10.98 13.27 0.58
N GLU A 209 -11.54 14.33 1.10
CA GLU A 209 -12.36 15.27 0.34
C GLU A 209 -11.59 15.85 -0.85
N GLY A 210 -12.24 15.96 -2.00
CA GLY A 210 -11.63 16.46 -3.24
C GLY A 210 -10.62 15.52 -3.91
N PHE A 211 -10.50 14.26 -3.46
CA PHE A 211 -9.61 13.31 -4.12
C PHE A 211 -10.22 12.74 -5.40
N GLU A 212 -9.58 13.00 -6.53
CA GLU A 212 -9.99 12.45 -7.82
C GLU A 212 -9.28 11.11 -8.11
N LEU A 213 -10.07 10.09 -8.40
CA LEU A 213 -9.55 8.77 -8.77
C LEU A 213 -8.90 8.80 -10.14
N SER A 214 -7.63 8.51 -10.22
CA SER A 214 -6.93 8.36 -11.49
C SER A 214 -7.54 7.24 -12.34
N ARG A 215 -7.67 7.48 -13.66
CA ARG A 215 -8.14 6.45 -14.60
C ARG A 215 -7.05 5.42 -14.81
N MET A 216 -7.32 4.17 -14.45
CA MET A 216 -6.42 3.06 -14.75
C MET A 216 -6.50 2.74 -16.25
N PRO A 217 -5.40 2.84 -17.04
CA PRO A 217 -5.40 2.48 -18.44
C PRO A 217 -5.72 0.99 -18.65
N TRP A 218 -6.51 0.67 -19.68
CA TRP A 218 -6.85 -0.72 -20.07
C TRP A 218 -5.61 -1.61 -20.30
N LYS A 219 -4.53 -1.03 -20.82
CA LYS A 219 -3.25 -1.73 -21.02
C LYS A 219 -2.70 -2.34 -19.73
N ILE A 220 -2.91 -1.70 -18.59
CA ILE A 220 -2.46 -2.22 -17.29
C ILE A 220 -3.27 -3.47 -16.92
N LEU A 221 -4.59 -3.48 -17.14
CA LEU A 221 -5.41 -4.66 -16.88
C LEU A 221 -4.98 -5.89 -17.71
N MET A 222 -4.64 -5.68 -18.99
CA MET A 222 -4.15 -6.76 -19.84
C MET A 222 -2.76 -7.26 -19.41
N GLN A 223 -1.87 -6.38 -19.01
CA GLN A 223 -0.54 -6.77 -18.50
C GLN A 223 -0.64 -7.56 -17.16
N GLU A 224 -1.63 -7.27 -16.34
CA GLU A 224 -1.86 -7.97 -15.08
C GLU A 224 -2.55 -9.33 -15.25
N SER A 225 -3.15 -9.63 -16.41
CA SER A 225 -3.81 -10.93 -16.64
C SER A 225 -2.88 -12.13 -16.45
N GLY A 226 -1.62 -12.02 -16.88
CA GLY A 226 -0.59 -13.04 -16.66
C GLY A 226 -0.23 -13.22 -15.18
N ASN A 227 -0.15 -12.12 -14.43
CA ASN A 227 0.09 -12.15 -12.98
C ASN A 227 -1.11 -12.76 -12.23
N PHE A 228 -2.33 -12.45 -12.64
CA PHE A 228 -3.53 -13.07 -12.10
C PHE A 228 -3.53 -14.59 -12.29
N LEU A 229 -3.17 -15.06 -13.51
CA LEU A 229 -3.06 -16.48 -13.81
C LEU A 229 -2.00 -17.17 -12.92
N LYS A 230 -0.85 -16.54 -12.68
CA LYS A 230 0.19 -17.06 -11.76
C LYS A 230 -0.35 -17.25 -10.34
N ILE A 231 -1.08 -16.28 -9.79
CA ILE A 231 -1.68 -16.39 -8.45
C ILE A 231 -2.75 -17.49 -8.45
N PHE A 232 -3.57 -17.54 -9.49
CA PHE A 232 -4.64 -18.52 -9.64
C PHE A 232 -4.10 -19.96 -9.70
N LEU A 233 -3.06 -20.19 -10.49
CA LEU A 233 -2.40 -21.51 -10.57
C LEU A 233 -1.75 -21.87 -9.24
N LYS A 234 -1.07 -20.94 -8.57
CA LYS A 234 -0.58 -21.17 -7.20
C LYS A 234 -1.72 -21.52 -6.24
N GLY A 235 -2.92 -20.94 -6.39
CA GLY A 235 -4.10 -21.25 -5.60
C GLY A 235 -4.66 -22.65 -5.83
N ILE A 236 -4.64 -23.14 -7.06
CA ILE A 236 -5.19 -24.46 -7.42
C ILE A 236 -4.21 -25.61 -7.12
N PHE A 237 -2.92 -25.44 -7.43
CA PHE A 237 -1.93 -26.53 -7.35
C PHE A 237 -1.18 -26.60 -6.01
N SER A 238 -1.52 -25.78 -5.04
CA SER A 238 -0.81 -25.74 -3.76
C SER A 238 -1.72 -26.18 -2.59
N TRP A 239 -2.61 -27.10 -2.82
CA TRP A 239 -3.40 -27.82 -1.78
C TRP A 239 -2.76 -29.13 -1.41
#